data_81b22703065c1bf44cdda668602507ac
#
_entry.id   81b22703065c1bf44cdda668602507ac
#
_cell.length_a   1.000
_cell.length_b   1.000
_cell.length_c   1.000
_cell.angle_alpha   90.00
_cell.angle_beta   90.00
_cell.angle_gamma   90.00
#
_symmetry.space_group_name_H-M   'P 1'
#
loop_
_entity.id
_entity.type
_entity.pdbx_description
1 polymer ?
#
loop_
_entity_poly.entity_id
_entity_poly.type
_entity_poly.pdbx_seq_one_letter_code
_entity_poly.pdbx_strand_id
1 'polypeptide(L)'
;MVDNVYKESIREIPLAELVWVRSARRPERVEEYPFNGSVPYIDIKALETASPCRYTEASNFIMSKQDLVMVKDGHRSGKVFHGKEGVAASTFIILSQVSNDISLDYLYCYLAYCYDDFQNRKRGTAVGHLDVRYLKDLLIPVPDIDIQRDIAEKYQRIETLADETKSKALRLKELATALDNKSLKAASENLQQQVEMMQKSWLHQVFSKAL
;
A
#
# COMPACT_ATOMS: atom_id res chain seq x y z
N MET A 1 13.39 -25.56 -2.68
CA MET A 1 13.05 -26.26 -1.42
C MET A 1 12.26 -25.31 -0.50
N VAL A 2 11.07 -24.86 -0.95
CA VAL A 2 10.14 -24.00 -0.20
C VAL A 2 8.76 -24.70 -0.10
N ASP A 3 8.67 -25.92 -0.59
CA ASP A 3 7.38 -26.52 -0.99
C ASP A 3 6.61 -27.26 0.13
N ASN A 4 7.04 -27.26 1.40
CA ASN A 4 6.35 -28.12 2.38
C ASN A 4 6.21 -27.56 3.81
N VAL A 5 6.53 -26.30 4.08
CA VAL A 5 6.43 -25.74 5.45
C VAL A 5 5.05 -25.13 5.75
N TYR A 6 4.22 -24.88 4.72
CA TYR A 6 2.98 -24.09 4.85
C TYR A 6 1.68 -24.92 4.91
N LYS A 7 1.72 -26.23 5.09
CA LYS A 7 0.53 -27.11 5.04
C LYS A 7 -0.14 -27.45 6.39
N GLU A 8 0.23 -26.81 7.48
CA GLU A 8 -0.57 -26.85 8.71
C GLU A 8 -1.70 -25.83 8.56
N SER A 9 -2.91 -26.20 8.99
CA SER A 9 -4.18 -25.51 8.78
C SER A 9 -4.08 -23.98 9.02
N ILE A 10 -3.80 -23.23 7.96
CA ILE A 10 -3.79 -21.77 8.01
C ILE A 10 -5.22 -21.32 8.29
N ARG A 11 -5.42 -20.60 9.41
CA ARG A 11 -6.71 -19.99 9.73
C ARG A 11 -6.97 -18.84 8.76
N GLU A 12 -8.19 -18.77 8.26
CA GLU A 12 -8.67 -17.62 7.49
C GLU A 12 -9.57 -16.77 8.37
N ILE A 13 -9.26 -15.50 8.53
CA ILE A 13 -9.96 -14.58 9.41
C ILE A 13 -10.41 -13.37 8.60
N PRO A 14 -11.69 -12.92 8.72
CA PRO A 14 -12.15 -11.70 8.07
C PRO A 14 -11.30 -10.48 8.48
N LEU A 15 -10.96 -9.61 7.53
CA LEU A 15 -10.14 -8.43 7.79
C LEU A 15 -10.72 -7.57 8.93
N ALA A 16 -12.04 -7.44 9.00
CA ALA A 16 -12.70 -6.63 10.04
C ALA A 16 -12.52 -7.16 11.47
N GLU A 17 -12.09 -8.41 11.66
CA GLU A 17 -11.75 -8.98 12.97
C GLU A 17 -10.27 -8.72 13.32
N LEU A 18 -9.43 -8.43 12.35
CA LEU A 18 -7.99 -8.22 12.52
C LEU A 18 -7.64 -6.74 12.68
N VAL A 19 -8.40 -5.85 12.05
CA VAL A 19 -8.15 -4.40 12.04
C VAL A 19 -9.43 -3.59 12.17
N TRP A 20 -9.31 -2.43 12.79
CA TRP A 20 -10.37 -1.43 12.77
C TRP A 20 -10.33 -0.65 11.45
N VAL A 21 -11.39 -0.78 10.65
CA VAL A 21 -11.51 -0.16 9.32
C VAL A 21 -12.23 1.19 9.44
N ARG A 22 -11.53 2.30 9.26
CA ARG A 22 -12.05 3.67 9.36
C ARG A 22 -11.97 4.38 8.00
N SER A 23 -13.10 4.86 7.46
CA SER A 23 -13.09 5.74 6.29
C SER A 23 -12.83 7.17 6.73
N ALA A 24 -11.78 7.79 6.23
CA ALA A 24 -11.46 9.18 6.51
C ALA A 24 -12.50 10.12 5.89
N ARG A 25 -12.64 11.32 6.48
CA ARG A 25 -13.53 12.39 5.99
C ARG A 25 -12.71 13.63 5.65
N ARG A 26 -13.26 14.43 4.75
CA ARG A 26 -12.62 15.69 4.38
C ARG A 26 -12.61 16.63 5.60
N PRO A 27 -11.45 17.17 5.99
CA PRO A 27 -11.38 18.20 7.03
C PRO A 27 -11.97 19.51 6.49
N GLU A 28 -12.38 20.38 7.41
CA GLU A 28 -12.97 21.68 7.06
C GLU A 28 -11.93 22.64 6.46
N ARG A 29 -10.71 22.58 6.99
CA ARG A 29 -9.61 23.45 6.59
C ARG A 29 -8.38 22.66 6.15
N VAL A 30 -7.82 23.00 5.00
CA VAL A 30 -6.55 22.45 4.49
C VAL A 30 -5.74 23.58 3.89
N GLU A 31 -4.53 23.80 4.40
CA GLU A 31 -3.62 24.88 4.02
C GLU A 31 -2.30 24.33 3.48
N GLU A 32 -1.63 25.13 2.66
CA GLU A 32 -0.29 24.79 2.13
C GLU A 32 0.82 25.01 3.17
N TYR A 33 0.59 25.86 4.15
CA TYR A 33 1.55 26.17 5.21
C TYR A 33 1.00 25.80 6.58
N PRO A 34 1.89 25.44 7.53
CA PRO A 34 1.47 25.15 8.91
C PRO A 34 0.89 26.39 9.59
N PHE A 35 -0.13 26.20 10.40
CA PHE A 35 -0.75 27.20 11.25
C PHE A 35 -0.84 26.69 12.69
N ASN A 36 -1.19 27.56 13.64
CA ASN A 36 -1.23 27.21 15.06
C ASN A 36 -2.17 26.03 15.33
N GLY A 37 -1.66 24.95 15.94
CA GLY A 37 -2.39 23.72 16.22
C GLY A 37 -2.60 22.82 15.00
N SER A 38 -2.02 23.14 13.84
CA SER A 38 -2.12 22.30 12.66
C SER A 38 -1.26 21.04 12.74
N VAL A 39 -1.71 19.99 12.07
CA VAL A 39 -0.99 18.74 11.87
C VAL A 39 -0.87 18.44 10.37
N PRO A 40 0.06 17.57 9.94
CA PRO A 40 0.18 17.18 8.54
C PRO A 40 -1.14 16.61 7.98
N TYR A 41 -1.53 17.07 6.80
CA TYR A 41 -2.60 16.46 6.00
C TYR A 41 -2.00 15.48 5.01
N ILE A 42 -2.31 14.21 5.17
CA ILE A 42 -1.70 13.11 4.43
C ILE A 42 -2.61 12.71 3.28
N ASP A 43 -2.23 13.12 2.09
CA ASP A 43 -2.79 12.66 0.82
C ASP A 43 -1.82 11.71 0.11
N ILE A 44 -2.16 11.29 -1.10
CA ILE A 44 -1.34 10.33 -1.86
C ILE A 44 0.06 10.88 -2.16
N LYS A 45 0.17 12.19 -2.41
CA LYS A 45 1.46 12.85 -2.62
C LYS A 45 2.31 12.83 -1.35
N ALA A 46 1.70 13.11 -0.21
CA ALA A 46 2.38 13.05 1.09
C ALA A 46 2.82 11.62 1.45
N LEU A 47 2.09 10.58 1.04
CA LEU A 47 2.51 9.18 1.22
C LEU A 47 3.72 8.83 0.35
N GLU A 48 3.77 9.33 -0.87
CA GLU A 48 4.83 9.02 -1.84
C GLU A 48 6.09 9.92 -1.68
N THR A 49 6.01 11.01 -0.92
CA THR A 49 7.13 11.93 -0.67
C THR A 49 7.61 11.89 0.77
N ALA A 50 8.82 12.42 1.03
CA ALA A 50 9.39 12.45 2.38
C ALA A 50 8.70 13.47 3.31
N SER A 51 8.00 14.46 2.78
CA SER A 51 7.44 15.59 3.55
C SER A 51 5.95 15.79 3.26
N PRO A 52 5.15 16.20 4.26
CA PRO A 52 3.78 16.62 4.03
C PRO A 52 3.77 17.87 3.15
N CYS A 53 2.78 17.92 2.27
CA CYS A 53 2.63 19.06 1.36
C CYS A 53 1.57 20.05 1.83
N ARG A 54 0.72 19.64 2.79
CA ARG A 54 -0.40 20.45 3.32
C ARG A 54 -0.63 20.15 4.80
N TYR A 55 -1.41 21.02 5.43
CA TYR A 55 -1.68 20.99 6.87
C TYR A 55 -3.17 21.18 7.13
N THR A 56 -3.66 20.62 8.24
CA THR A 56 -5.06 20.71 8.67
C THR A 56 -5.15 20.69 10.19
N GLU A 57 -6.33 20.93 10.72
CA GLU A 57 -6.61 20.73 12.14
C GLU A 57 -6.63 19.26 12.51
N ALA A 58 -6.27 18.93 13.75
CA ALA A 58 -6.38 17.57 14.28
C ALA A 58 -7.83 17.08 14.20
N SER A 59 -8.03 15.83 13.84
CA SER A 59 -9.35 15.20 13.72
C SER A 59 -9.32 13.76 14.20
N ASN A 60 -10.48 13.11 14.28
CA ASN A 60 -10.59 11.68 14.61
C ASN A 60 -10.03 10.74 13.52
N PHE A 61 -9.54 11.29 12.41
CA PHE A 61 -8.93 10.54 11.31
C PHE A 61 -7.40 10.69 11.29
N ILE A 62 -6.81 10.97 12.47
CA ILE A 62 -5.37 10.85 12.65
C ILE A 62 -4.99 9.38 12.44
N MET A 63 -3.92 9.20 11.69
CA MET A 63 -3.21 7.95 11.51
C MET A 63 -1.76 8.10 11.97
N SER A 64 -1.14 6.98 12.26
CA SER A 64 0.24 6.86 12.70
C SER A 64 1.04 5.98 11.72
N LYS A 65 2.34 5.84 11.99
CA LYS A 65 3.21 4.87 11.29
C LYS A 65 2.83 3.41 11.56
N GLN A 66 2.03 3.17 12.60
CA GLN A 66 1.55 1.85 13.01
C GLN A 66 0.20 1.49 12.37
N ASP A 67 -0.29 2.32 11.46
CA ASP A 67 -1.49 2.03 10.69
C ASP A 67 -1.11 1.64 9.26
N LEU A 68 -2.00 0.91 8.58
CA LEU A 68 -2.00 0.84 7.13
C LEU A 68 -3.06 1.79 6.58
N VAL A 69 -2.83 2.25 5.36
CA VAL A 69 -3.74 3.15 4.68
C VAL A 69 -4.02 2.62 3.27
N MET A 70 -5.29 2.56 2.88
CA MET A 70 -5.69 2.14 1.54
C MET A 70 -6.36 3.28 0.79
N VAL A 71 -6.07 3.39 -0.49
CA VAL A 71 -6.76 4.32 -1.38
C VAL A 71 -8.18 3.81 -1.62
N LYS A 72 -9.19 4.62 -1.25
CA LYS A 72 -10.60 4.30 -1.42
C LYS A 72 -11.12 4.69 -2.80
N ASP A 73 -10.72 5.85 -3.31
CA ASP A 73 -11.32 6.49 -4.48
C ASP A 73 -10.29 6.75 -5.58
N GLY A 74 -10.68 6.59 -6.84
CA GLY A 74 -9.87 6.89 -8.01
C GLY A 74 -9.22 5.67 -8.66
N HIS A 75 -8.35 5.93 -9.65
CA HIS A 75 -7.70 4.88 -10.44
C HIS A 75 -6.78 3.97 -9.61
N ARG A 76 -6.28 4.46 -8.48
CA ARG A 76 -5.44 3.70 -7.53
C ARG A 76 -6.22 3.07 -6.38
N SER A 77 -7.56 3.06 -6.41
CA SER A 77 -8.35 2.47 -5.32
C SER A 77 -7.94 1.02 -5.07
N GLY A 78 -7.77 0.65 -3.79
CA GLY A 78 -7.22 -0.63 -3.36
C GLY A 78 -5.69 -0.63 -3.15
N LYS A 79 -4.95 0.39 -3.57
CA LYS A 79 -3.52 0.47 -3.27
C LYS A 79 -3.32 0.72 -1.78
N VAL A 80 -2.47 -0.09 -1.15
CA VAL A 80 -2.12 -0.03 0.27
C VAL A 80 -0.77 0.68 0.46
N PHE A 81 -0.64 1.37 1.59
CA PHE A 81 0.59 2.03 2.04
C PHE A 81 0.76 1.87 3.55
N HIS A 82 1.97 1.97 4.05
CA HIS A 82 2.22 2.24 5.46
C HIS A 82 1.77 3.66 5.82
N GLY A 83 1.19 3.81 7.01
CA GLY A 83 0.73 5.10 7.50
C GLY A 83 1.86 6.09 7.77
N LYS A 84 1.49 7.35 7.88
CA LYS A 84 2.36 8.45 8.31
C LYS A 84 1.63 9.26 9.38
N GLU A 85 2.39 9.92 10.25
CA GLU A 85 1.80 10.81 11.26
C GLU A 85 1.03 11.95 10.60
N GLY A 86 -0.28 12.05 10.89
CA GLY A 86 -1.12 13.14 10.40
C GLY A 86 -2.57 12.73 10.15
N VAL A 87 -3.36 13.65 9.63
CA VAL A 87 -4.76 13.43 9.27
C VAL A 87 -4.88 12.88 7.85
N ALA A 88 -5.53 11.75 7.70
CA ALA A 88 -5.73 11.08 6.43
C ALA A 88 -6.71 11.82 5.52
N ALA A 89 -6.39 11.91 4.23
CA ALA A 89 -7.31 12.45 3.22
C ALA A 89 -8.60 11.61 3.12
N SER A 90 -9.71 12.25 2.74
CA SER A 90 -11.03 11.61 2.61
C SER A 90 -11.07 10.47 1.59
N THR A 91 -10.10 10.40 0.70
CA THR A 91 -9.93 9.32 -0.29
C THR A 91 -9.28 8.07 0.29
N PHE A 92 -9.04 8.03 1.60
CA PHE A 92 -8.37 6.93 2.28
C PHE A 92 -9.28 6.18 3.25
N ILE A 93 -8.89 4.92 3.47
CA ILE A 93 -9.33 4.06 4.55
C ILE A 93 -8.11 3.81 5.43
N ILE A 94 -8.27 3.98 6.74
CA ILE A 94 -7.26 3.69 7.75
C ILE A 94 -7.55 2.30 8.32
N LEU A 95 -6.54 1.46 8.40
CA LEU A 95 -6.57 0.13 8.97
C LEU A 95 -5.66 0.12 10.21
N SER A 96 -6.26 0.12 11.38
CA SER A 96 -5.54 0.07 12.67
C SER A 96 -5.62 -1.32 13.25
N GLN A 97 -4.51 -1.90 13.67
CA GLN A 97 -4.47 -3.25 14.23
C GLN A 97 -5.32 -3.35 15.52
N VAL A 98 -6.12 -4.41 15.62
CA VAL A 98 -6.89 -4.73 16.83
C VAL A 98 -6.61 -6.15 17.34
N SER A 99 -6.16 -7.06 16.49
CA SER A 99 -5.76 -8.42 16.84
C SER A 99 -4.24 -8.57 16.90
N ASN A 100 -3.74 -9.31 17.86
CA ASN A 100 -2.33 -9.69 17.93
C ASN A 100 -1.98 -10.89 17.04
N ASP A 101 -2.97 -11.52 16.41
CA ASP A 101 -2.77 -12.66 15.51
C ASP A 101 -2.13 -12.24 14.18
N ILE A 102 -2.18 -10.96 13.82
CA ILE A 102 -1.70 -10.44 12.55
C ILE A 102 -0.60 -9.39 12.72
N SER A 103 0.48 -9.52 11.98
CA SER A 103 1.46 -8.46 11.76
C SER A 103 0.95 -7.51 10.67
N LEU A 104 1.03 -6.19 10.90
CA LEU A 104 0.64 -5.21 9.87
C LEU A 104 1.53 -5.25 8.63
N ASP A 105 2.82 -5.57 8.79
CA ASP A 105 3.74 -5.70 7.65
C ASP A 105 3.37 -6.91 6.78
N TYR A 106 2.95 -8.02 7.40
CA TYR A 106 2.41 -9.16 6.67
C TYR A 106 1.07 -8.83 5.99
N LEU A 107 0.16 -8.17 6.73
CA LEU A 107 -1.13 -7.74 6.17
C LEU A 107 -0.93 -6.77 4.99
N TYR A 108 0.06 -5.89 5.06
CA TYR A 108 0.47 -5.04 3.95
C TYR A 108 0.82 -5.86 2.70
N CYS A 109 1.65 -6.90 2.85
CA CYS A 109 2.01 -7.80 1.75
C CYS A 109 0.77 -8.48 1.14
N TYR A 110 -0.12 -9.00 1.98
CA TYR A 110 -1.33 -9.68 1.50
C TYR A 110 -2.29 -8.72 0.79
N LEU A 111 -2.52 -7.52 1.32
CA LEU A 111 -3.36 -6.50 0.67
C LEU A 111 -2.73 -5.99 -0.63
N ALA A 112 -1.40 -5.91 -0.71
CA ALA A 112 -0.69 -5.61 -1.95
C ALA A 112 -0.86 -6.72 -3.01
N TYR A 113 -0.85 -7.99 -2.59
CA TYR A 113 -1.18 -9.14 -3.45
C TYR A 113 -2.61 -9.05 -4.00
N CYS A 114 -3.59 -8.67 -3.17
CA CYS A 114 -4.99 -8.55 -3.56
C CYS A 114 -5.28 -7.33 -4.45
N TYR A 115 -4.30 -6.48 -4.78
CA TYR A 115 -4.53 -5.23 -5.48
C TYR A 115 -5.26 -5.39 -6.83
N ASP A 116 -4.88 -6.37 -7.64
CA ASP A 116 -5.52 -6.61 -8.94
C ASP A 116 -6.98 -7.09 -8.77
N ASP A 117 -7.29 -7.86 -7.72
CA ASP A 117 -8.68 -8.23 -7.39
C ASP A 117 -9.51 -7.01 -6.96
N PHE A 118 -8.96 -6.12 -6.13
CA PHE A 118 -9.60 -4.84 -5.80
C PHE A 118 -9.86 -4.00 -7.05
N GLN A 119 -8.94 -3.97 -8.01
CA GLN A 119 -9.11 -3.23 -9.26
C GLN A 119 -10.26 -3.80 -10.10
N ASN A 120 -10.39 -5.14 -10.17
CA ASN A 120 -11.43 -5.82 -10.93
C ASN A 120 -12.84 -5.67 -10.30
N ARG A 121 -12.92 -5.44 -8.98
CA ARG A 121 -14.17 -5.30 -8.22
C ARG A 121 -14.59 -3.85 -7.96
N LYS A 122 -13.96 -2.88 -8.61
CA LYS A 122 -14.34 -1.47 -8.47
C LYS A 122 -15.81 -1.24 -8.80
N ARG A 123 -16.45 -0.41 -7.99
CA ARG A 123 -17.80 0.10 -8.24
C ARG A 123 -17.72 1.49 -8.88
N GLY A 124 -18.63 1.77 -9.80
CA GLY A 124 -18.74 3.06 -10.51
C GLY A 124 -18.00 3.10 -11.85
N THR A 125 -18.58 3.81 -12.80
CA THR A 125 -18.11 3.86 -14.20
C THR A 125 -17.16 5.00 -14.48
N ALA A 126 -17.24 6.13 -13.75
CA ALA A 126 -16.42 7.32 -13.98
C ALA A 126 -15.26 7.44 -13.00
N VAL A 127 -15.50 7.19 -11.71
CA VAL A 127 -14.46 7.16 -10.67
C VAL A 127 -14.58 5.82 -9.96
N GLY A 128 -13.58 4.97 -10.09
CA GLY A 128 -13.57 3.67 -9.42
C GLY A 128 -13.50 3.84 -7.89
N HIS A 129 -14.39 3.16 -7.18
CA HIS A 129 -14.41 3.14 -5.72
C HIS A 129 -14.09 1.72 -5.22
N LEU A 130 -13.27 1.62 -4.18
CA LEU A 130 -13.03 0.36 -3.49
C LEU A 130 -14.32 -0.13 -2.85
N ASP A 131 -14.66 -1.39 -3.05
CA ASP A 131 -15.76 -2.02 -2.32
C ASP A 131 -15.35 -2.28 -0.86
N VAL A 132 -15.73 -1.36 0.02
CA VAL A 132 -15.37 -1.42 1.45
C VAL A 132 -16.03 -2.60 2.16
N ARG A 133 -17.20 -3.06 1.68
CA ARG A 133 -17.85 -4.25 2.25
C ARG A 133 -17.02 -5.47 1.91
N TYR A 134 -16.68 -5.64 0.65
CA TYR A 134 -15.78 -6.72 0.21
C TYR A 134 -14.45 -6.70 0.96
N LEU A 135 -13.84 -5.51 1.14
CA LEU A 135 -12.60 -5.38 1.91
C LEU A 135 -12.75 -5.88 3.35
N LYS A 136 -13.84 -5.56 4.05
CA LYS A 136 -14.10 -6.00 5.43
C LYS A 136 -14.30 -7.51 5.54
N ASP A 137 -14.96 -8.10 4.56
CA ASP A 137 -15.31 -9.52 4.51
C ASP A 137 -14.16 -10.37 3.89
N LEU A 138 -13.08 -9.71 3.43
CA LEU A 138 -11.93 -10.39 2.84
C LEU A 138 -11.30 -11.34 3.86
N LEU A 139 -11.23 -12.62 3.52
CA LEU A 139 -10.56 -13.63 4.32
C LEU A 139 -9.04 -13.48 4.20
N ILE A 140 -8.40 -13.27 5.32
CA ILE A 140 -6.96 -13.12 5.43
C ILE A 140 -6.38 -14.43 5.94
N PRO A 141 -5.48 -15.09 5.20
CA PRO A 141 -4.76 -16.25 5.71
C PRO A 141 -3.81 -15.79 6.83
N VAL A 142 -3.93 -16.40 8.00
CA VAL A 142 -3.16 -16.03 9.20
C VAL A 142 -2.30 -17.22 9.62
N PRO A 143 -1.09 -17.37 9.04
CA PRO A 143 -0.12 -18.35 9.48
C PRO A 143 0.53 -17.92 10.82
N ASP A 144 1.39 -18.75 11.38
CA ASP A 144 2.14 -18.43 12.58
C ASP A 144 2.93 -17.12 12.43
N ILE A 145 3.07 -16.38 13.53
CA ILE A 145 3.66 -15.03 13.54
C ILE A 145 5.10 -15.00 13.00
N ASP A 146 5.87 -16.08 13.17
CA ASP A 146 7.23 -16.17 12.63
C ASP A 146 7.23 -16.31 11.11
N ILE A 147 6.24 -17.02 10.54
CA ILE A 147 6.03 -17.11 9.10
C ILE A 147 5.61 -15.75 8.54
N GLN A 148 4.68 -15.06 9.23
CA GLN A 148 4.26 -13.71 8.84
C GLN A 148 5.46 -12.76 8.78
N ARG A 149 6.33 -12.81 9.80
CA ARG A 149 7.54 -11.97 9.86
C ARG A 149 8.52 -12.28 8.73
N ASP A 150 8.78 -13.56 8.45
CA ASP A 150 9.66 -13.97 7.37
C ASP A 150 9.16 -13.48 6.00
N ILE A 151 7.85 -13.57 5.76
CA ILE A 151 7.23 -13.06 4.52
C ILE A 151 7.39 -11.53 4.43
N ALA A 152 7.08 -10.82 5.51
CA ALA A 152 7.16 -9.37 5.55
C ALA A 152 8.60 -8.86 5.32
N GLU A 153 9.59 -9.44 6.00
CA GLU A 153 11.00 -9.08 5.83
C GLU A 153 11.51 -9.33 4.41
N LYS A 154 11.14 -10.45 3.80
CA LYS A 154 11.51 -10.75 2.41
C LYS A 154 10.89 -9.75 1.44
N TYR A 155 9.62 -9.42 1.63
CA TYR A 155 8.93 -8.45 0.77
C TYR A 155 9.51 -7.04 0.92
N GLN A 156 9.81 -6.62 2.13
CA GLN A 156 10.46 -5.32 2.39
C GLN A 156 11.81 -5.19 1.66
N ARG A 157 12.60 -6.27 1.63
CA ARG A 157 13.86 -6.28 0.84
C ARG A 157 13.60 -6.11 -0.65
N ILE A 158 12.56 -6.79 -1.17
CA ILE A 158 12.16 -6.67 -2.58
C ILE A 158 11.68 -5.24 -2.88
N GLU A 159 10.89 -4.61 -2.01
CA GLU A 159 10.45 -3.23 -2.18
C GLU A 159 11.65 -2.25 -2.17
N THR A 160 12.58 -2.41 -1.24
CA THR A 160 13.79 -1.59 -1.17
C THR A 160 14.58 -1.67 -2.48
N LEU A 161 14.86 -2.87 -2.98
CA LEU A 161 15.55 -3.08 -4.25
C LEU A 161 14.77 -2.52 -5.44
N ALA A 162 13.45 -2.65 -5.41
CA ALA A 162 12.57 -2.11 -6.43
C ALA A 162 12.63 -0.58 -6.48
N ASP A 163 12.59 0.08 -5.33
CA ASP A 163 12.63 1.55 -5.23
C ASP A 163 14.00 2.11 -5.63
N GLU A 164 15.09 1.45 -5.24
CA GLU A 164 16.44 1.79 -5.72
C GLU A 164 16.53 1.67 -7.24
N THR A 165 15.97 0.60 -7.81
CA THR A 165 16.01 0.35 -9.26
C THR A 165 15.14 1.35 -10.01
N LYS A 166 13.95 1.69 -9.50
CA LYS A 166 13.08 2.76 -10.04
C LYS A 166 13.78 4.12 -10.02
N SER A 167 14.49 4.43 -8.92
CA SER A 167 15.26 5.67 -8.80
C SER A 167 16.38 5.75 -9.84
N LYS A 168 17.12 4.66 -10.06
CA LYS A 168 18.15 4.56 -11.11
C LYS A 168 17.55 4.70 -12.51
N ALA A 169 16.42 4.05 -12.76
CA ALA A 169 15.70 4.14 -14.03
C ALA A 169 15.22 5.58 -14.29
N LEU A 170 14.74 6.30 -13.28
CA LEU A 170 14.33 7.69 -13.43
C LEU A 170 15.52 8.59 -13.83
N ARG A 171 16.67 8.44 -13.16
CA ARG A 171 17.90 9.17 -13.54
C ARG A 171 18.34 8.86 -14.96
N LEU A 172 18.26 7.60 -15.37
CA LEU A 172 18.58 7.18 -16.75
C LEU A 172 17.63 7.86 -17.75
N LYS A 173 16.34 7.99 -17.43
CA LYS A 173 15.35 8.68 -18.26
C LYS A 173 15.65 10.19 -18.39
N GLU A 174 16.07 10.84 -17.32
CA GLU A 174 16.46 12.25 -17.31
C GLU A 174 17.68 12.47 -18.22
N LEU A 175 18.72 11.64 -18.10
CA LEU A 175 19.91 11.65 -18.96
C LEU A 175 19.57 11.37 -20.42
N ALA A 176 18.70 10.39 -20.66
CA ALA A 176 18.24 10.06 -22.01
C ALA A 176 17.50 11.23 -22.66
N THR A 177 16.73 11.97 -21.87
CA THR A 177 16.03 13.17 -22.34
C THR A 177 17.00 14.30 -22.65
N ALA A 178 18.00 14.52 -21.81
CA ALA A 178 19.03 15.54 -22.00
C ALA A 178 19.91 15.26 -23.24
N LEU A 179 20.10 13.98 -23.59
CA LEU A 179 20.91 13.54 -24.74
C LEU A 179 20.07 13.26 -26.00
N ASP A 180 18.77 13.50 -25.97
CA ASP A 180 17.80 13.13 -27.02
C ASP A 180 17.93 11.65 -27.48
N ASN A 181 18.19 10.75 -26.53
CA ASN A 181 18.47 9.35 -26.82
C ASN A 181 17.23 8.47 -26.57
N LYS A 182 16.53 8.13 -27.63
CA LYS A 182 15.30 7.30 -27.60
C LYS A 182 15.53 5.88 -27.06
N SER A 183 16.69 5.28 -27.37
CA SER A 183 17.00 3.92 -26.93
C SER A 183 17.20 3.84 -25.40
N LEU A 184 17.87 4.81 -24.79
CA LEU A 184 18.03 4.90 -23.35
C LEU A 184 16.70 5.17 -22.64
N LYS A 185 15.81 5.97 -23.26
CA LYS A 185 14.47 6.21 -22.73
C LYS A 185 13.64 4.92 -22.68
N ALA A 186 13.64 4.15 -23.78
CA ALA A 186 12.96 2.86 -23.85
C ALA A 186 13.54 1.85 -22.86
N ALA A 187 14.87 1.81 -22.69
CA ALA A 187 15.50 0.96 -21.68
C ALA A 187 15.09 1.29 -20.24
N SER A 188 14.97 2.59 -19.91
CA SER A 188 14.49 3.05 -18.62
C SER A 188 13.05 2.61 -18.33
N GLU A 189 12.16 2.74 -19.30
CA GLU A 189 10.75 2.34 -19.20
C GLU A 189 10.61 0.82 -19.04
N ASN A 190 11.39 0.05 -19.80
CA ASN A 190 11.43 -1.42 -19.68
C ASN A 190 11.89 -1.85 -18.28
N LEU A 191 12.94 -1.23 -17.74
CA LEU A 191 13.46 -1.54 -16.41
C LEU A 191 12.40 -1.31 -15.31
N GLN A 192 11.62 -0.23 -15.40
CA GLN A 192 10.52 0.04 -14.47
C GLN A 192 9.45 -1.04 -14.54
N GLN A 193 9.05 -1.46 -15.73
CA GLN A 193 8.06 -2.53 -15.92
C GLN A 193 8.55 -3.88 -15.37
N GLN A 194 9.81 -4.22 -15.61
CA GLN A 194 10.39 -5.47 -15.10
C GLN A 194 10.37 -5.52 -13.57
N VAL A 195 10.66 -4.41 -12.90
CA VAL A 195 10.61 -4.33 -11.43
C VAL A 195 9.19 -4.55 -10.90
N GLU A 196 8.19 -3.93 -11.52
CA GLU A 196 6.78 -4.12 -11.13
C GLU A 196 6.32 -5.56 -11.32
N MET A 197 6.70 -6.18 -12.44
CA MET A 197 6.40 -7.60 -12.69
C MET A 197 7.08 -8.52 -11.67
N MET A 198 8.31 -8.23 -11.29
CA MET A 198 9.03 -9.00 -10.28
C MET A 198 8.35 -8.94 -8.91
N GLN A 199 7.94 -7.76 -8.46
CA GLN A 199 7.21 -7.58 -7.19
C GLN A 199 5.89 -8.37 -7.20
N LYS A 200 5.09 -8.24 -8.26
CA LYS A 200 3.83 -8.97 -8.42
C LYS A 200 4.04 -10.48 -8.47
N SER A 201 5.02 -10.95 -9.23
CA SER A 201 5.34 -12.37 -9.35
C SER A 201 5.72 -12.99 -8.01
N TRP A 202 6.50 -12.29 -7.21
CA TRP A 202 6.88 -12.78 -5.89
C TRP A 202 5.67 -12.90 -4.95
N LEU A 203 4.84 -11.86 -4.87
CA LEU A 203 3.60 -11.89 -4.09
C LEU A 203 2.69 -13.04 -4.53
N HIS A 204 2.53 -13.22 -5.84
CA HIS A 204 1.74 -14.32 -6.37
C HIS A 204 2.33 -15.69 -5.99
N GLN A 205 3.64 -15.86 -6.07
CA GLN A 205 4.31 -17.11 -5.68
C GLN A 205 4.11 -17.44 -4.19
N VAL A 206 4.09 -16.44 -3.31
CA VAL A 206 3.90 -16.63 -1.88
C VAL A 206 2.45 -16.96 -1.57
N PHE A 207 1.52 -16.15 -2.04
CA PHE A 207 0.11 -16.23 -1.59
C PHE A 207 -0.75 -17.19 -2.42
N SER A 208 -0.46 -17.44 -3.70
CA SER A 208 -1.21 -18.46 -4.48
C SER A 208 -0.90 -19.90 -4.08
N LYS A 209 0.22 -20.13 -3.39
CA LYS A 209 0.56 -21.46 -2.88
C LYS A 209 0.10 -21.69 -1.44
N ALA A 210 -0.25 -20.62 -0.73
CA ALA A 210 -0.74 -20.66 0.65
C ALA A 210 -2.27 -20.82 0.74
N LEU A 211 -2.95 -20.64 -0.36
CA LEU A 211 -4.39 -20.85 -0.57
C LEU A 211 -4.63 -22.11 -1.40
#